data_7e5349c70b5ec669ceb5a7166c75d003
#
_entry.id   7e5349c70b5ec669ceb5a7166c75d003
#
_cell.length_a   1.000
_cell.length_b   1.000
_cell.length_c   1.000
_cell.angle_alpha   90.00
_cell.angle_beta   90.00
_cell.angle_gamma   90.00
#
_symmetry.space_group_name_H-M   'P 1'
#
loop_
_entity.id
_entity.type
_entity.pdbx_description
1 polymer ?
#
loop_
_entity_poly.entity_id
_entity_poly.type
_entity_poly.pdbx_seq_one_letter_code
_entity_poly.pdbx_strand_id
1 'polypeptide(L)'
;NKKECAILNIIDKHPAPVIAIDIPSGIDCNNGKILGFAAYCDLTITFSTLKIGHILLPGSEKINKIKVLDIGISKDIINKIEPDVKINLKNEWITKIVWPKIDDHKYSRGYSLIIGGPKDMTGASRLAAMSAQRAGSGIVALATEKEAAEIYFISLTSQLVKTYKNIMEYNTIINES
;
A
#
# COMPACT_ATOMS: atom_id res chain seq x y z
N ASN A 1 -19.54 -16.97 -18.17
CA ASN A 1 -19.68 -18.20 -18.98
C ASN A 1 -19.03 -17.98 -20.37
N LYS A 2 -18.93 -19.04 -21.24
CA LYS A 2 -18.25 -18.94 -22.55
C LYS A 2 -18.91 -17.92 -23.50
N LYS A 3 -20.22 -17.77 -23.46
CA LYS A 3 -20.96 -16.82 -24.31
C LYS A 3 -20.68 -15.39 -23.93
N GLU A 4 -20.64 -15.08 -22.65
CA GLU A 4 -20.32 -13.74 -22.12
C GLU A 4 -18.90 -13.34 -22.48
N CYS A 5 -17.92 -14.24 -22.31
CA CYS A 5 -16.53 -13.98 -22.71
C CYS A 5 -16.41 -13.72 -24.23
N ALA A 6 -17.19 -14.41 -25.07
CA ALA A 6 -17.18 -14.17 -26.51
C ALA A 6 -17.74 -12.78 -26.86
N ILE A 7 -18.82 -12.35 -26.20
CA ILE A 7 -19.39 -11.00 -26.39
C ILE A 7 -18.40 -9.92 -25.93
N LEU A 8 -17.80 -10.08 -24.75
CA LEU A 8 -16.82 -9.13 -24.23
C LEU A 8 -15.58 -9.02 -25.13
N ASN A 9 -15.14 -10.12 -25.74
CA ASN A 9 -14.04 -10.12 -26.71
C ASN A 9 -14.39 -9.37 -28.02
N ILE A 10 -15.65 -9.40 -28.44
CA ILE A 10 -16.14 -8.61 -29.58
C ILE A 10 -16.13 -7.13 -29.21
N ILE A 11 -16.64 -6.78 -28.02
CA ILE A 11 -16.66 -5.41 -27.50
C ILE A 11 -15.23 -4.84 -27.41
N ASP A 12 -14.28 -5.59 -26.87
CA ASP A 12 -12.88 -5.18 -26.66
C ASP A 12 -12.15 -4.86 -28.00
N LYS A 13 -12.58 -5.49 -29.10
CA LYS A 13 -12.02 -5.28 -30.44
C LYS A 13 -12.75 -4.20 -31.24
N HIS A 14 -13.89 -3.74 -30.76
CA HIS A 14 -14.68 -2.73 -31.46
C HIS A 14 -14.07 -1.33 -31.30
N PRO A 15 -14.03 -0.50 -32.36
CA PRO A 15 -13.42 0.83 -32.27
C PRO A 15 -14.22 1.88 -31.49
N ALA A 16 -15.47 1.61 -31.14
CA ALA A 16 -16.29 2.54 -30.35
C ALA A 16 -15.86 2.58 -28.89
N PRO A 17 -15.97 3.75 -28.21
CA PRO A 17 -15.71 3.85 -26.79
C PRO A 17 -16.59 2.93 -25.96
N VAL A 18 -16.00 2.26 -24.98
CA VAL A 18 -16.68 1.33 -24.08
C VAL A 18 -16.94 2.01 -22.74
N ILE A 19 -18.21 2.05 -22.35
CA ILE A 19 -18.64 2.59 -21.05
C ILE A 19 -19.20 1.45 -20.21
N ALA A 20 -18.56 1.22 -19.05
CA ALA A 20 -19.05 0.26 -18.06
C ALA A 20 -19.94 0.95 -17.02
N ILE A 21 -21.01 0.29 -16.65
CA ILE A 21 -21.88 0.71 -15.55
C ILE A 21 -21.55 -0.10 -14.31
N ASP A 22 -21.25 0.59 -13.22
CA ASP A 22 -20.83 0.14 -11.91
C ASP A 22 -19.44 -0.50 -11.92
N ILE A 23 -19.25 -1.69 -12.49
CA ILE A 23 -17.95 -2.33 -12.69
C ILE A 23 -17.92 -3.03 -14.06
N PRO A 24 -16.79 -3.05 -14.78
CA PRO A 24 -16.71 -3.76 -16.05
C PRO A 24 -17.05 -5.24 -15.89
N SER A 25 -17.90 -5.75 -16.78
CA SER A 25 -18.26 -7.18 -16.80
C SER A 25 -17.02 -8.05 -16.92
N GLY A 26 -16.95 -9.09 -16.08
CA GLY A 26 -15.81 -10.00 -15.99
C GLY A 26 -14.79 -9.62 -14.93
N ILE A 27 -14.94 -8.51 -14.20
CA ILE A 27 -14.11 -8.16 -13.05
C ILE A 27 -14.88 -8.49 -11.76
N ASP A 28 -14.23 -9.20 -10.84
CA ASP A 28 -14.73 -9.43 -9.49
C ASP A 28 -14.61 -8.13 -8.67
N CYS A 29 -15.74 -7.62 -8.17
CA CYS A 29 -15.80 -6.36 -7.43
C CYS A 29 -15.05 -6.41 -6.08
N ASN A 30 -14.88 -7.59 -5.47
CA ASN A 30 -14.28 -7.74 -4.15
C ASN A 30 -12.77 -7.92 -4.16
N ASN A 31 -12.17 -8.31 -5.29
CA ASN A 31 -10.74 -8.64 -5.34
C ASN A 31 -10.02 -8.24 -6.64
N GLY A 32 -10.75 -7.72 -7.64
CA GLY A 32 -10.17 -7.30 -8.92
C GLY A 32 -9.74 -8.44 -9.86
N LYS A 33 -10.07 -9.69 -9.55
CA LYS A 33 -9.75 -10.82 -10.45
C LYS A 33 -10.59 -10.77 -11.72
N ILE A 34 -9.99 -11.15 -12.85
CA ILE A 34 -10.69 -11.31 -14.11
C ILE A 34 -11.31 -12.71 -14.17
N LEU A 35 -12.63 -12.78 -14.27
CA LEU A 35 -13.43 -14.01 -14.31
C LEU A 35 -13.56 -14.53 -15.75
N GLY A 36 -12.45 -14.95 -16.33
CA GLY A 36 -12.33 -15.42 -17.70
C GLY A 36 -11.87 -14.35 -18.67
N PHE A 37 -12.69 -13.34 -18.95
CA PHE A 37 -12.35 -12.21 -19.82
C PHE A 37 -13.03 -10.92 -19.34
N ALA A 38 -12.35 -9.78 -19.48
CA ALA A 38 -12.92 -8.45 -19.29
C ALA A 38 -12.45 -7.52 -20.40
N ALA A 39 -13.39 -6.81 -21.02
CA ALA A 39 -13.06 -5.80 -22.03
C ALA A 39 -12.44 -4.55 -21.39
N TYR A 40 -11.59 -3.87 -22.14
CA TYR A 40 -11.08 -2.55 -21.75
C TYR A 40 -12.20 -1.52 -21.80
N CYS A 41 -12.32 -0.68 -20.77
CA CYS A 41 -13.35 0.34 -20.67
C CYS A 41 -12.72 1.73 -20.62
N ASP A 42 -13.16 2.60 -21.52
CA ASP A 42 -12.73 4.01 -21.57
C ASP A 42 -13.24 4.80 -20.38
N LEU A 43 -14.45 4.46 -19.91
CA LEU A 43 -15.08 5.08 -18.75
C LEU A 43 -15.87 4.04 -17.96
N THR A 44 -15.65 3.99 -16.65
CA THR A 44 -16.53 3.26 -15.73
C THR A 44 -17.27 4.28 -14.85
N ILE A 45 -18.60 4.18 -14.83
CA ILE A 45 -19.46 5.00 -13.99
C ILE A 45 -19.95 4.12 -12.84
N THR A 46 -19.42 4.36 -11.63
CA THR A 46 -19.80 3.61 -10.43
C THR A 46 -20.61 4.46 -9.47
N PHE A 47 -21.32 3.82 -8.54
CA PHE A 47 -22.29 4.49 -7.68
C PHE A 47 -21.80 4.53 -6.23
N SER A 48 -21.98 5.68 -5.59
CA SER A 48 -21.72 6.03 -4.20
C SER A 48 -20.27 5.81 -3.76
N THR A 49 -19.69 4.62 -3.96
CA THR A 49 -18.31 4.29 -3.54
C THR A 49 -17.57 3.48 -4.61
N LEU A 50 -16.24 3.57 -4.59
CA LEU A 50 -15.40 2.67 -5.36
C LEU A 50 -15.49 1.25 -4.79
N LYS A 51 -15.40 0.26 -5.65
CA LYS A 51 -15.24 -1.14 -5.28
C LYS A 51 -13.76 -1.52 -5.31
N ILE A 52 -13.38 -2.53 -4.55
CA ILE A 52 -11.98 -3.03 -4.50
C ILE A 52 -11.50 -3.39 -5.91
N GLY A 53 -12.37 -4.01 -6.72
CA GLY A 53 -12.08 -4.41 -8.09
C GLY A 53 -11.73 -3.27 -9.06
N HIS A 54 -12.08 -2.01 -8.72
CA HIS A 54 -11.66 -0.85 -9.51
C HIS A 54 -10.18 -0.48 -9.30
N ILE A 55 -9.59 -0.90 -8.19
CA ILE A 55 -8.28 -0.44 -7.72
C ILE A 55 -7.23 -1.54 -7.81
N LEU A 56 -7.61 -2.78 -7.53
CA LEU A 56 -6.67 -3.90 -7.52
C LEU A 56 -6.44 -4.48 -8.91
N LEU A 57 -5.21 -4.91 -9.16
CA LEU A 57 -4.81 -5.67 -10.32
C LEU A 57 -5.37 -7.10 -10.27
N PRO A 58 -5.66 -7.69 -11.42
CA PRO A 58 -5.54 -7.16 -12.79
C PRO A 58 -6.75 -6.34 -13.25
N GLY A 59 -7.84 -6.27 -12.50
CA GLY A 59 -9.07 -5.57 -12.88
C GLY A 59 -8.90 -4.10 -13.22
N SER A 60 -8.09 -3.39 -12.43
CA SER A 60 -7.81 -1.95 -12.64
C SER A 60 -7.14 -1.64 -13.98
N GLU A 61 -6.41 -2.58 -14.59
CA GLU A 61 -5.83 -2.39 -15.94
C GLU A 61 -6.87 -2.32 -17.06
N LYS A 62 -8.09 -2.80 -16.80
CA LYS A 62 -9.20 -2.77 -17.73
C LYS A 62 -10.02 -1.48 -17.67
N ILE A 63 -9.64 -0.54 -16.82
CA ILE A 63 -10.38 0.68 -16.52
C ILE A 63 -9.49 1.89 -16.77
N ASN A 64 -9.84 2.72 -17.75
CA ASN A 64 -9.10 3.96 -18.02
C ASN A 64 -9.52 5.09 -17.06
N LYS A 65 -10.81 5.44 -17.03
CA LYS A 65 -11.35 6.50 -16.19
C LYS A 65 -12.48 5.98 -15.33
N ILE A 66 -12.55 6.47 -14.09
CA ILE A 66 -13.65 6.14 -13.18
C ILE A 66 -14.34 7.43 -12.76
N LYS A 67 -15.68 7.43 -12.82
CA LYS A 67 -16.54 8.48 -12.29
C LYS A 67 -17.44 7.88 -11.22
N VAL A 68 -17.34 8.37 -10.00
CA VAL A 68 -18.25 8.00 -8.91
C VAL A 68 -19.43 8.98 -8.95
N LEU A 69 -20.64 8.44 -9.06
CA LEU A 69 -21.88 9.21 -8.99
C LEU A 69 -22.54 9.01 -7.62
N ASP A 70 -22.94 10.12 -7.02
CA ASP A 70 -23.80 10.08 -5.84
C ASP A 70 -25.24 9.72 -6.27
N ILE A 71 -25.79 8.68 -5.63
CA ILE A 71 -27.16 8.22 -5.86
C ILE A 71 -28.05 8.43 -4.61
N GLY A 72 -27.63 9.30 -3.69
CA GLY A 72 -28.38 9.66 -2.50
C GLY A 72 -28.18 8.73 -1.28
N ILE A 73 -27.15 7.85 -1.27
CA ILE A 73 -26.79 7.10 -0.08
C ILE A 73 -26.04 8.04 0.87
N SER A 74 -26.62 8.29 2.06
CA SER A 74 -25.99 9.20 3.02
C SER A 74 -24.64 8.67 3.53
N LYS A 75 -23.73 9.60 3.80
CA LYS A 75 -22.40 9.26 4.38
C LYS A 75 -22.53 8.54 5.71
N ASP A 76 -23.57 8.82 6.49
CA ASP A 76 -23.79 8.14 7.77
C ASP A 76 -24.10 6.64 7.60
N ILE A 77 -24.81 6.27 6.53
CA ILE A 77 -25.06 4.86 6.20
C ILE A 77 -23.74 4.19 5.79
N ILE A 78 -22.95 4.84 4.92
CA ILE A 78 -21.66 4.30 4.49
C ILE A 78 -20.71 4.11 5.67
N ASN A 79 -20.66 5.08 6.59
CA ASN A 79 -19.82 5.02 7.78
C ASN A 79 -20.25 3.90 8.75
N LYS A 80 -21.55 3.62 8.87
CA LYS A 80 -22.08 2.53 9.72
C LYS A 80 -21.70 1.14 9.20
N ILE A 81 -21.42 0.99 7.90
CA ILE A 81 -21.00 -0.30 7.32
C ILE A 81 -19.56 -0.66 7.74
N GLU A 82 -18.74 0.34 8.14
CA GLU A 82 -17.35 0.17 8.57
C GLU A 82 -16.55 -0.73 7.62
N PRO A 83 -16.27 -0.30 6.38
CA PRO A 83 -15.61 -1.15 5.40
C PRO A 83 -14.19 -1.53 5.88
N ASP A 84 -13.85 -2.83 5.78
CA ASP A 84 -12.53 -3.36 6.17
C ASP A 84 -11.37 -2.79 5.35
N VAL A 85 -11.65 -2.30 4.14
CA VAL A 85 -10.67 -1.78 3.20
C VAL A 85 -10.98 -0.34 2.84
N LYS A 86 -9.98 0.52 2.98
CA LYS A 86 -10.04 1.94 2.60
C LYS A 86 -8.88 2.30 1.67
N ILE A 87 -9.11 3.25 0.77
CA ILE A 87 -8.02 3.81 -0.03
C ILE A 87 -7.14 4.65 0.89
N ASN A 88 -5.83 4.44 0.82
CA ASN A 88 -4.85 5.24 1.56
C ASN A 88 -4.74 6.65 0.96
N LEU A 89 -5.64 7.53 1.35
CA LEU A 89 -5.64 8.92 0.95
C LEU A 89 -4.98 9.80 2.01
N LYS A 90 -4.28 10.84 1.56
CA LYS A 90 -3.61 11.81 2.44
C LYS A 90 -4.53 12.34 3.56
N ASN A 91 -5.78 12.61 3.26
CA ASN A 91 -6.76 13.16 4.22
C ASN A 91 -7.07 12.20 5.37
N GLU A 92 -6.87 10.89 5.20
CA GLU A 92 -7.11 9.88 6.23
C GLU A 92 -6.09 9.91 7.37
N TRP A 93 -4.90 10.42 7.11
CA TRP A 93 -3.78 10.33 8.05
C TRP A 93 -3.01 11.64 8.26
N ILE A 94 -3.15 12.65 7.39
CA ILE A 94 -2.35 13.88 7.49
C ILE A 94 -2.53 14.61 8.82
N THR A 95 -3.73 14.57 9.38
CA THR A 95 -4.03 15.17 10.69
C THR A 95 -3.46 14.39 11.87
N LYS A 96 -3.03 13.15 11.65
CA LYS A 96 -2.42 12.30 12.67
C LYS A 96 -0.90 12.49 12.75
N ILE A 97 -0.31 13.20 11.78
CA ILE A 97 1.12 13.51 11.80
C ILE A 97 1.37 14.58 12.85
N VAL A 98 2.16 14.23 13.84
CA VAL A 98 2.66 15.18 14.84
C VAL A 98 3.90 15.85 14.26
N TRP A 99 3.77 17.13 13.88
CA TRP A 99 4.88 17.91 13.39
C TRP A 99 5.86 18.27 14.53
N PRO A 100 7.18 18.21 14.30
CA PRO A 100 8.16 18.55 15.31
C PRO A 100 7.99 19.99 15.81
N LYS A 101 8.11 20.18 17.12
CA LYS A 101 8.17 21.49 17.77
C LYS A 101 9.62 21.97 17.88
N ILE A 102 9.82 23.25 18.18
CA ILE A 102 11.16 23.84 18.31
C ILE A 102 11.98 23.21 19.45
N ASP A 103 11.32 22.79 20.50
CA ASP A 103 11.90 22.19 21.70
C ASP A 103 11.99 20.64 21.64
N ASP A 104 11.55 20.05 20.54
CA ASP A 104 11.65 18.59 20.36
C ASP A 104 13.10 18.15 20.17
N HIS A 105 13.40 16.99 20.75
CA HIS A 105 14.67 16.30 20.62
C HIS A 105 14.48 14.88 20.05
N LYS A 106 15.59 14.22 19.71
CA LYS A 106 15.53 12.90 19.05
C LYS A 106 14.72 11.84 19.81
N TYR A 107 14.69 11.90 21.15
CA TYR A 107 13.93 10.94 21.95
C TYR A 107 12.42 11.21 21.97
N SER A 108 11.99 12.48 21.86
CA SER A 108 10.57 12.82 21.78
C SER A 108 9.94 12.51 20.43
N ARG A 109 10.77 12.35 19.39
CA ARG A 109 10.33 12.09 18.00
C ARG A 109 10.22 10.60 17.67
N GLY A 110 10.29 9.73 18.67
CA GLY A 110 10.10 8.30 18.54
C GLY A 110 11.34 7.54 18.05
N TYR A 111 11.21 6.23 18.16
CA TYR A 111 12.23 5.24 17.81
C TYR A 111 11.68 4.31 16.72
N SER A 112 12.46 4.08 15.68
CA SER A 112 12.13 3.15 14.60
C SER A 112 13.13 2.02 14.54
N LEU A 113 12.67 0.78 14.69
CA LEU A 113 13.49 -0.41 14.49
C LEU A 113 13.23 -0.98 13.09
N ILE A 114 14.28 -1.12 12.31
CA ILE A 114 14.28 -1.77 11.00
C ILE A 114 14.91 -3.15 11.14
N ILE A 115 14.26 -4.18 10.65
CA ILE A 115 14.85 -5.51 10.59
C ILE A 115 15.62 -5.65 9.29
N GLY A 116 16.92 -5.90 9.43
CA GLY A 116 17.83 -6.05 8.29
C GLY A 116 17.69 -7.39 7.60
N GLY A 117 17.95 -7.39 6.30
CA GLY A 117 18.08 -8.61 5.52
C GLY A 117 19.46 -9.29 5.70
N PRO A 118 19.62 -10.52 5.16
CA PRO A 118 20.88 -11.21 5.13
C PRO A 118 21.93 -10.48 4.28
N LYS A 119 23.19 -10.94 4.33
CA LYS A 119 24.35 -10.26 3.72
C LYS A 119 24.16 -9.90 2.24
N ASP A 120 23.47 -10.73 1.49
CA ASP A 120 23.17 -10.55 0.05
C ASP A 120 21.91 -9.74 -0.25
N MET A 121 21.11 -9.40 0.77
CA MET A 121 19.83 -8.67 0.62
C MET A 121 19.73 -7.44 1.53
N THR A 122 20.75 -6.62 1.59
CA THR A 122 20.83 -5.45 2.49
C THR A 122 20.15 -4.19 1.93
N GLY A 123 19.87 -4.12 0.62
CA GLY A 123 19.45 -2.91 -0.06
C GLY A 123 18.16 -2.30 0.48
N ALA A 124 17.10 -3.11 0.59
CA ALA A 124 15.78 -2.65 1.02
C ALA A 124 15.78 -2.09 2.46
N SER A 125 16.45 -2.77 3.38
CA SER A 125 16.53 -2.36 4.79
C SER A 125 17.38 -1.09 4.97
N ARG A 126 18.42 -0.89 4.15
CA ARG A 126 19.17 0.37 4.11
C ARG A 126 18.30 1.53 3.66
N LEU A 127 17.55 1.34 2.57
CA LEU A 127 16.60 2.35 2.09
C LEU A 127 15.51 2.65 3.12
N ALA A 128 14.98 1.62 3.78
CA ALA A 128 13.97 1.78 4.83
C ALA A 128 14.51 2.59 6.01
N ALA A 129 15.73 2.31 6.49
CA ALA A 129 16.36 3.03 7.58
C ALA A 129 16.61 4.51 7.24
N MET A 130 17.10 4.78 6.04
CA MET A 130 17.29 6.15 5.55
C MET A 130 15.96 6.90 5.39
N SER A 131 14.93 6.21 4.89
CA SER A 131 13.60 6.79 4.71
C SER A 131 12.92 7.10 6.05
N ALA A 132 13.02 6.21 7.04
CA ALA A 132 12.49 6.44 8.37
C ALA A 132 13.08 7.70 9.02
N GLN A 133 14.39 7.89 8.90
CA GLN A 133 15.05 9.10 9.40
C GLN A 133 14.59 10.37 8.65
N ARG A 134 14.50 10.31 7.33
CA ARG A 134 14.00 11.44 6.51
C ARG A 134 12.53 11.75 6.76
N ALA A 135 11.73 10.74 7.09
CA ALA A 135 10.33 10.93 7.47
C ALA A 135 10.15 11.56 8.86
N GLY A 136 11.24 11.68 9.65
CA GLY A 136 11.23 12.40 10.91
C GLY A 136 11.39 11.56 12.16
N SER A 137 11.67 10.26 12.05
CA SER A 137 12.01 9.44 13.22
C SER A 137 13.22 10.02 13.96
N GLY A 138 13.12 10.16 15.29
CA GLY A 138 14.17 10.73 16.11
C GLY A 138 15.39 9.82 16.22
N ILE A 139 15.17 8.53 16.40
CA ILE A 139 16.20 7.49 16.42
C ILE A 139 15.80 6.39 15.45
N VAL A 140 16.71 5.98 14.61
CA VAL A 140 16.53 4.82 13.74
C VAL A 140 17.60 3.80 14.06
N ALA A 141 17.20 2.58 14.39
CA ALA A 141 18.08 1.43 14.57
C ALA A 141 17.75 0.36 13.52
N LEU A 142 18.79 -0.35 13.11
CA LEU A 142 18.68 -1.50 12.23
C LEU A 142 19.23 -2.73 12.96
N ALA A 143 18.38 -3.74 13.14
CA ALA A 143 18.77 -5.04 13.70
C ALA A 143 19.14 -6.00 12.57
N THR A 144 20.28 -6.65 12.66
CA THR A 144 20.79 -7.57 11.63
C THR A 144 21.60 -8.71 12.20
N GLU A 145 21.72 -9.79 11.44
CA GLU A 145 22.67 -10.86 11.75
C GLU A 145 24.11 -10.33 11.70
N LYS A 146 24.97 -10.93 12.52
CA LYS A 146 26.36 -10.47 12.65
C LYS A 146 27.11 -10.49 11.31
N GLU A 147 26.81 -11.43 10.44
CA GLU A 147 27.45 -11.63 9.13
C GLU A 147 27.18 -10.50 8.14
N ALA A 148 26.05 -9.82 8.29
CA ALA A 148 25.65 -8.68 7.44
C ALA A 148 26.02 -7.32 8.04
N ALA A 149 26.42 -7.26 9.31
CA ALA A 149 26.59 -6.03 10.07
C ALA A 149 27.60 -5.06 9.44
N GLU A 150 28.71 -5.55 8.91
CA GLU A 150 29.77 -4.72 8.32
C GLU A 150 29.24 -3.88 7.15
N ILE A 151 28.38 -4.46 6.31
CA ILE A 151 27.76 -3.74 5.18
C ILE A 151 26.91 -2.57 5.69
N TYR A 152 26.16 -2.78 6.76
CA TYR A 152 25.33 -1.72 7.35
C TYR A 152 26.17 -0.66 8.05
N PHE A 153 27.23 -1.01 8.79
CA PHE A 153 28.14 -0.06 9.42
C PHE A 153 28.78 0.87 8.40
N ILE A 154 29.18 0.35 7.25
CA ILE A 154 29.81 1.15 6.19
C ILE A 154 28.78 2.06 5.50
N SER A 155 27.54 1.56 5.32
CA SER A 155 26.55 2.24 4.48
C SER A 155 25.58 3.17 5.21
N LEU A 156 25.45 3.03 6.53
CA LEU A 156 24.55 3.81 7.38
C LEU A 156 25.38 4.71 8.29
N THR A 157 25.24 6.04 8.13
CA THR A 157 26.11 7.00 8.84
C THR A 157 25.56 7.47 10.18
N SER A 158 24.24 7.53 10.32
CA SER A 158 23.57 8.09 11.49
C SER A 158 22.55 7.16 12.16
N GLN A 159 22.28 6.02 11.54
CA GLN A 159 21.42 4.98 12.07
C GLN A 159 22.23 4.03 12.96
N LEU A 160 21.63 3.58 14.04
CA LEU A 160 22.25 2.59 14.92
C LEU A 160 22.17 1.21 14.26
N VAL A 161 23.24 0.43 14.33
CA VAL A 161 23.22 -0.99 13.91
C VAL A 161 23.34 -1.88 15.14
N LYS A 162 22.31 -2.67 15.40
CA LYS A 162 22.26 -3.69 16.46
C LYS A 162 22.42 -5.07 15.84
N THR A 163 23.30 -5.88 16.38
CA THR A 163 23.54 -7.24 15.85
C THR A 163 22.97 -8.30 16.77
N TYR A 164 22.52 -9.41 16.18
CA TYR A 164 22.10 -10.62 16.91
C TYR A 164 22.71 -11.87 16.25
N LYS A 165 22.88 -12.93 17.06
CA LYS A 165 23.38 -14.23 16.62
C LYS A 165 22.32 -15.32 16.66
N ASN A 166 21.27 -15.12 17.44
CA ASN A 166 20.22 -16.09 17.67
C ASN A 166 18.88 -15.40 17.98
N ILE A 167 17.82 -16.20 18.03
CA ILE A 167 16.46 -15.72 18.26
C ILE A 167 16.27 -15.05 19.64
N MET A 168 17.04 -15.44 20.66
CA MET A 168 16.92 -14.83 21.97
C MET A 168 17.45 -13.39 21.96
N GLU A 169 18.64 -13.17 21.38
CA GLU A 169 19.20 -11.81 21.20
C GLU A 169 18.30 -10.94 20.31
N TYR A 170 17.74 -11.52 19.24
CA TYR A 170 16.77 -10.83 18.39
C TYR A 170 15.54 -10.36 19.17
N ASN A 171 14.95 -11.25 19.98
CA ASN A 171 13.79 -10.89 20.82
C ASN A 171 14.14 -9.82 21.87
N THR A 172 15.34 -9.84 22.42
CA THR A 172 15.82 -8.80 23.32
C THR A 172 15.83 -7.44 22.64
N ILE A 173 16.37 -7.35 21.41
CA ILE A 173 16.42 -6.10 20.63
C ILE A 173 15.01 -5.57 20.39
N ILE A 174 14.04 -6.44 20.05
CA ILE A 174 12.65 -6.03 19.82
C ILE A 174 12.00 -5.50 21.10
N ASN A 175 12.19 -6.16 22.22
CA ASN A 175 11.58 -5.79 23.49
C ASN A 175 12.16 -4.50 24.10
N GLU A 176 13.38 -4.13 23.74
CA GLU A 176 14.06 -2.89 24.16
C GLU A 176 13.77 -1.70 23.22
N SER A 177 13.00 -1.90 22.15
CA SER A 177 12.70 -0.91 21.11
C SER A 177 11.28 -0.37 21.23
#